data_33076d3b4ec71ff8f7d7be3f41f0c4f3
#
_entry.id   33076d3b4ec71ff8f7d7be3f41f0c4f3
#
_cell.length_a   1.000
_cell.length_b   1.000
_cell.length_c   1.000
_cell.angle_alpha   90.00
_cell.angle_beta   90.00
_cell.angle_gamma   90.00
#
_symmetry.space_group_name_H-M   'P 1'
#
loop_
_entity.id
_entity.type
_entity.pdbx_description
1 polymer ?
#
loop_
_entity_poly.entity_id
_entity_poly.type
_entity_poly.pdbx_seq_one_letter_code
_entity_poly.pdbx_strand_id
1 'polypeptide(L)'
;MEPCLENKTLQALNGRFGGAIRECGLDKGALVAIAARERIHEIISFLRDDPELDFNMLIDLFGVDYSQSQPRFEVVYHLHSLKRNERLRIRVRLEESDCQLDTITDLYAAANWLERETWDMYGISFKGHPDLKRILMYEPFEGHPLRRDYPINRRQPLIGPNN
;
A
#
# COMPACT_ATOMS: atom_id res chain seq x y z
N MET A 1 -9.76 16.60 0.65
CA MET A 1 -8.41 16.82 0.11
C MET A 1 -8.41 18.17 -0.58
N GLU A 2 -7.45 19.03 -0.27
CA GLU A 2 -7.34 20.34 -0.93
C GLU A 2 -6.65 20.16 -2.29
N PRO A 3 -7.21 20.67 -3.39
CA PRO A 3 -6.57 20.55 -4.69
C PRO A 3 -5.25 21.32 -4.72
N CYS A 4 -4.16 20.64 -5.04
CA CYS A 4 -2.83 21.23 -5.16
C CYS A 4 -2.37 21.16 -6.62
N LEU A 5 -2.98 21.99 -7.47
CA LEU A 5 -2.72 22.01 -8.92
C LEU A 5 -1.32 22.55 -9.29
N GLU A 6 -0.62 23.16 -8.35
CA GLU A 6 0.70 23.77 -8.59
C GLU A 6 1.87 22.80 -8.33
N ASN A 7 1.62 21.65 -7.67
CA ASN A 7 2.69 20.70 -7.38
C ASN A 7 3.09 19.90 -8.63
N LYS A 8 4.37 19.96 -8.99
CA LYS A 8 4.92 19.29 -10.19
C LYS A 8 4.69 17.78 -10.19
N THR A 9 4.80 17.12 -9.05
CA THR A 9 4.59 15.67 -8.93
C THR A 9 3.15 15.29 -9.25
N LEU A 10 2.18 16.03 -8.70
CA LEU A 10 0.77 15.79 -8.96
C LEU A 10 0.38 16.12 -10.41
N GLN A 11 0.98 17.17 -10.98
CA GLN A 11 0.81 17.52 -12.40
C GLN A 11 1.35 16.39 -13.30
N ALA A 12 2.55 15.88 -13.04
CA ALA A 12 3.16 14.80 -13.81
C ALA A 12 2.31 13.50 -13.72
N LEU A 13 1.85 13.15 -12.52
CA LEU A 13 0.95 12.02 -12.32
C LEU A 13 -0.36 12.18 -13.11
N ASN A 14 -0.99 13.32 -12.99
CA ASN A 14 -2.27 13.59 -13.66
C ASN A 14 -2.12 13.65 -15.18
N GLY A 15 -1.03 14.24 -15.67
CA GLY A 15 -0.74 14.31 -17.10
C GLY A 15 -0.49 12.95 -17.74
N ARG A 16 0.21 12.05 -17.04
CA ARG A 16 0.54 10.72 -17.56
C ARG A 16 -0.53 9.67 -17.29
N PHE A 17 -1.19 9.73 -16.12
CA PHE A 17 -2.11 8.71 -15.61
C PHE A 17 -3.49 9.27 -15.26
N GLY A 18 -3.90 10.39 -15.85
CA GLY A 18 -5.12 11.11 -15.47
C GLY A 18 -6.36 10.23 -15.33
N GLY A 19 -6.54 9.24 -16.22
CA GLY A 19 -7.63 8.28 -16.12
C GLY A 19 -7.50 7.25 -14.98
N ALA A 20 -6.30 7.07 -14.43
CA ALA A 20 -6.01 6.15 -13.33
C ALA A 20 -5.79 6.88 -11.99
N ILE A 21 -5.67 8.20 -11.98
CA ILE A 21 -5.64 9.01 -10.77
C ILE A 21 -7.04 9.55 -10.51
N ARG A 22 -7.72 9.02 -9.51
CA ARG A 22 -9.10 9.40 -9.18
C ARG A 22 -9.17 10.75 -8.47
N GLU A 23 -8.26 10.98 -7.55
CA GLU A 23 -8.15 12.20 -6.76
C GLU A 23 -6.69 12.47 -6.44
N CYS A 24 -6.26 13.72 -6.42
CA CYS A 24 -4.94 14.11 -5.93
C CYS A 24 -4.98 15.51 -5.30
N GLY A 25 -4.10 15.73 -4.32
CA GLY A 25 -4.06 17.00 -3.60
C GLY A 25 -3.25 16.92 -2.31
N LEU A 26 -3.53 17.86 -1.41
CA LEU A 26 -2.96 17.88 -0.06
C LEU A 26 -3.97 17.31 0.94
N ASP A 27 -3.51 16.43 1.80
CA ASP A 27 -4.24 15.94 2.96
C ASP A 27 -3.38 16.16 4.20
N LYS A 28 -3.81 17.11 5.06
CA LYS A 28 -3.06 17.54 6.27
C LYS A 28 -1.60 17.89 5.98
N GLY A 29 -1.38 18.62 4.88
CA GLY A 29 -0.05 19.07 4.47
C GLY A 29 0.83 18.03 3.78
N ALA A 30 0.34 16.81 3.56
CA ALA A 30 1.04 15.78 2.79
C ALA A 30 0.46 15.65 1.38
N LEU A 31 1.31 15.42 0.39
CA LEU A 31 0.88 15.10 -0.96
C LEU A 31 0.23 13.71 -0.98
N VAL A 32 -0.95 13.61 -1.55
CA VAL A 32 -1.71 12.37 -1.67
C VAL A 32 -2.27 12.22 -3.08
N ALA A 33 -2.24 11.01 -3.61
CA ALA A 33 -2.97 10.65 -4.82
C ALA A 33 -3.69 9.31 -4.60
N ILE A 34 -4.95 9.23 -5.04
CA ILE A 34 -5.74 8.00 -5.04
C ILE A 34 -5.65 7.39 -6.44
N ALA A 35 -5.01 6.24 -6.53
CA ALA A 35 -4.73 5.56 -7.79
C ALA A 35 -5.68 4.36 -8.01
N ALA A 36 -5.94 4.07 -9.28
CA ALA A 36 -6.57 2.83 -9.70
C ALA A 36 -5.60 1.66 -9.50
N ARG A 37 -6.08 0.55 -8.95
CA ARG A 37 -5.26 -0.61 -8.58
C ARG A 37 -4.57 -1.26 -9.78
N GLU A 38 -5.22 -1.25 -10.93
CA GLU A 38 -4.73 -1.89 -12.17
C GLU A 38 -3.46 -1.25 -12.72
N ARG A 39 -3.16 -0.02 -12.29
CA ARG A 39 -2.01 0.74 -12.78
C ARG A 39 -0.99 1.06 -11.69
N ILE A 40 -1.14 0.46 -10.49
CA ILE A 40 -0.31 0.81 -9.32
C ILE A 40 1.18 0.59 -9.57
N HIS A 41 1.55 -0.56 -10.14
CA HIS A 41 2.94 -0.89 -10.45
C HIS A 41 3.55 0.14 -11.44
N GLU A 42 2.83 0.48 -12.51
CA GLU A 42 3.30 1.45 -13.51
C GLU A 42 3.43 2.87 -12.93
N ILE A 43 2.47 3.26 -12.06
CA ILE A 43 2.50 4.57 -11.40
C ILE A 43 3.72 4.68 -10.49
N ILE A 44 3.98 3.65 -9.68
CA ILE A 44 5.11 3.64 -8.75
C ILE A 44 6.45 3.55 -9.50
N SER A 45 6.53 2.74 -10.58
CA SER A 45 7.71 2.68 -11.44
C SER A 45 8.02 4.04 -12.05
N PHE A 46 7.01 4.74 -12.58
CA PHE A 46 7.18 6.08 -13.12
C PHE A 46 7.69 7.07 -12.07
N LEU A 47 7.11 7.06 -10.87
CA LEU A 47 7.54 7.95 -9.78
C LEU A 47 9.00 7.72 -9.37
N ARG A 48 9.45 6.46 -9.40
CA ARG A 48 10.82 6.07 -9.06
C ARG A 48 11.80 6.45 -10.16
N ASP A 49 11.46 6.14 -11.42
CA ASP A 49 12.40 6.12 -12.53
C ASP A 49 12.49 7.48 -13.26
N ASP A 50 11.51 8.36 -13.09
CA ASP A 50 11.54 9.69 -13.66
C ASP A 50 12.59 10.55 -12.92
N PRO A 51 13.64 11.05 -13.59
CA PRO A 51 14.74 11.78 -12.96
C PRO A 51 14.35 13.12 -12.34
N GLU A 52 13.21 13.69 -12.76
CA GLU A 52 12.67 14.92 -12.17
C GLU A 52 11.84 14.65 -10.91
N LEU A 53 11.33 13.44 -10.74
CA LEU A 53 10.51 13.03 -9.58
C LEU A 53 11.36 12.28 -8.56
N ASP A 54 12.10 11.26 -8.98
CA ASP A 54 13.10 10.50 -8.22
C ASP A 54 12.61 10.05 -6.83
N PHE A 55 11.44 9.41 -6.79
CA PHE A 55 10.93 8.79 -5.55
C PHE A 55 11.63 7.46 -5.31
N ASN A 56 12.91 7.51 -5.00
CA ASN A 56 13.80 6.36 -4.89
C ASN A 56 13.71 5.61 -3.55
N MET A 57 12.88 6.08 -2.62
CA MET A 57 12.71 5.46 -1.30
C MET A 57 11.25 5.13 -1.00
N LEU A 58 10.96 3.85 -0.76
CA LEU A 58 9.74 3.41 -0.12
C LEU A 58 9.93 3.50 1.40
N ILE A 59 9.23 4.47 2.03
CA ILE A 59 9.29 4.65 3.50
C ILE A 59 8.46 3.57 4.18
N ASP A 60 7.24 3.34 3.64
CA ASP A 60 6.28 2.42 4.24
C ASP A 60 5.25 1.94 3.22
N LEU A 61 4.68 0.76 3.48
CA LEU A 61 3.53 0.20 2.78
C LEU A 61 2.67 -0.52 3.81
N PHE A 62 1.41 -0.12 3.94
CA PHE A 62 0.52 -0.72 4.93
C PHE A 62 -0.93 -0.74 4.46
N GLY A 63 -1.71 -1.67 5.05
CA GLY A 63 -3.14 -1.78 4.84
C GLY A 63 -3.94 -0.96 5.86
N VAL A 64 -5.16 -0.58 5.47
CA VAL A 64 -6.16 0.04 6.35
C VAL A 64 -7.49 -0.67 6.13
N ASP A 65 -8.17 -1.02 7.21
CA ASP A 65 -9.54 -1.57 7.19
C ASP A 65 -10.54 -0.51 7.68
N TYR A 66 -11.40 -0.05 6.78
CA TYR A 66 -12.48 0.90 7.09
C TYR A 66 -13.77 0.22 7.54
N SER A 67 -13.77 -1.12 7.69
CA SER A 67 -14.88 -1.93 8.24
C SER A 67 -16.18 -1.81 7.45
N GLN A 68 -16.94 -0.73 7.66
CA GLN A 68 -18.28 -0.55 7.06
C GLN A 68 -18.29 0.26 5.77
N SER A 69 -17.12 0.73 5.31
CA SER A 69 -17.01 1.48 4.07
C SER A 69 -16.95 0.55 2.86
N GLN A 70 -17.36 1.08 1.71
CA GLN A 70 -17.11 0.46 0.42
C GLN A 70 -16.42 1.48 -0.49
N PRO A 71 -15.24 1.16 -1.00
CA PRO A 71 -14.43 -0.06 -0.76
C PRO A 71 -13.92 -0.16 0.70
N ARG A 72 -13.82 -1.40 1.21
CA ARG A 72 -13.48 -1.68 2.61
C ARG A 72 -12.02 -1.44 2.94
N PHE A 73 -11.12 -1.92 2.09
CA PHE A 73 -9.69 -1.86 2.34
C PHE A 73 -9.01 -0.75 1.54
N GLU A 74 -7.89 -0.31 2.07
CA GLU A 74 -7.00 0.61 1.38
C GLU A 74 -5.56 0.19 1.63
N VAL A 75 -4.71 0.25 0.61
CA VAL A 75 -3.26 0.15 0.74
C VAL A 75 -2.65 1.52 0.51
N VAL A 76 -1.76 1.91 1.41
CA VAL A 76 -1.04 3.18 1.35
C VAL A 76 0.43 2.91 1.09
N TYR A 77 0.95 3.46 0.01
CA TYR A 77 2.37 3.48 -0.34
C TYR A 77 2.93 4.85 0.04
N HIS A 78 3.89 4.88 0.94
CA HIS A 78 4.52 6.12 1.38
C HIS A 78 5.90 6.25 0.75
N LEU A 79 6.00 7.10 -0.27
CA LEU A 79 7.19 7.31 -1.08
C LEU A 79 7.92 8.59 -0.67
N HIS A 80 9.23 8.60 -0.83
CA HIS A 80 10.08 9.76 -0.59
C HIS A 80 11.09 9.95 -1.72
N SER A 81 11.15 11.17 -2.23
CA SER A 81 12.24 11.65 -3.08
C SER A 81 13.29 12.34 -2.20
N LEU A 82 14.44 11.69 -2.02
CA LEU A 82 15.53 12.24 -1.23
C LEU A 82 16.09 13.52 -1.89
N LYS A 83 16.21 13.51 -3.21
CA LYS A 83 16.70 14.64 -4.00
C LYS A 83 15.85 15.90 -3.83
N ARG A 84 14.53 15.73 -3.75
CA ARG A 84 13.57 16.84 -3.66
C ARG A 84 13.10 17.12 -2.24
N ASN A 85 13.45 16.23 -1.29
CA ASN A 85 12.90 16.20 0.06
C ASN A 85 11.38 16.26 0.07
N GLU A 86 10.76 15.51 -0.83
CA GLU A 86 9.31 15.48 -1.03
C GLU A 86 8.75 14.10 -0.67
N ARG A 87 7.62 14.09 0.02
CA ARG A 87 6.90 12.86 0.39
C ARG A 87 5.57 12.81 -0.32
N LEU A 88 5.23 11.62 -0.82
CA LEU A 88 3.98 11.36 -1.52
C LEU A 88 3.34 10.09 -0.96
N ARG A 89 2.05 10.13 -0.71
CA ARG A 89 1.24 8.95 -0.40
C ARG A 89 0.40 8.57 -1.60
N ILE A 90 0.63 7.37 -2.12
CA ILE A 90 -0.27 6.76 -3.10
C ILE A 90 -1.22 5.84 -2.34
N ARG A 91 -2.52 6.06 -2.51
CA ARG A 91 -3.57 5.29 -1.86
C ARG A 91 -4.35 4.50 -2.90
N VAL A 92 -4.57 3.22 -2.62
CA VAL A 92 -5.34 2.34 -3.50
C VAL A 92 -6.45 1.71 -2.69
N ARG A 93 -7.69 1.93 -3.11
CA ARG A 93 -8.89 1.37 -2.46
C ARG A 93 -9.24 0.03 -3.08
N LEU A 94 -9.57 -0.95 -2.22
CA LEU A 94 -9.86 -2.33 -2.59
C LEU A 94 -11.18 -2.79 -2.02
N GLU A 95 -11.96 -3.49 -2.85
CA GLU A 95 -13.14 -4.21 -2.38
C GLU A 95 -12.71 -5.49 -1.64
N GLU A 96 -13.47 -5.91 -0.65
CA GLU A 96 -13.18 -7.13 0.09
C GLU A 96 -13.23 -8.38 -0.80
N SER A 97 -14.14 -8.41 -1.76
CA SER A 97 -14.30 -9.51 -2.70
C SER A 97 -13.13 -9.69 -3.67
N ASP A 98 -12.32 -8.64 -3.85
CA ASP A 98 -11.19 -8.62 -4.78
C ASP A 98 -10.01 -7.82 -4.18
N CYS A 99 -9.47 -8.37 -3.10
CA CYS A 99 -8.47 -7.74 -2.25
C CYS A 99 -7.05 -8.12 -2.70
N GLN A 100 -6.70 -7.72 -3.94
CA GLN A 100 -5.42 -8.04 -4.56
C GLN A 100 -4.82 -6.84 -5.30
N LEU A 101 -3.48 -6.71 -5.25
CA LEU A 101 -2.66 -5.74 -5.96
C LEU A 101 -1.48 -6.42 -6.66
N ASP A 102 -0.91 -5.77 -7.66
CA ASP A 102 0.39 -6.19 -8.18
C ASP A 102 1.51 -5.83 -7.19
N THR A 103 2.48 -6.73 -7.02
CA THR A 103 3.66 -6.48 -6.17
C THR A 103 4.52 -5.36 -6.73
N ILE A 104 5.26 -4.70 -5.84
CA ILE A 104 6.32 -3.74 -6.21
C ILE A 104 7.70 -4.17 -5.66
N THR A 105 7.87 -5.46 -5.37
CA THR A 105 9.14 -6.01 -4.86
C THR A 105 10.30 -5.89 -5.83
N ASP A 106 10.03 -5.85 -7.13
CA ASP A 106 10.99 -5.58 -8.20
C ASP A 106 11.43 -4.11 -8.25
N LEU A 107 10.59 -3.21 -7.71
CA LEU A 107 10.88 -1.78 -7.65
C LEU A 107 11.64 -1.41 -6.36
N TYR A 108 11.22 -1.95 -5.22
CA TYR A 108 11.82 -1.67 -3.91
C TYR A 108 12.00 -2.96 -3.10
N ALA A 109 13.22 -3.28 -2.73
CA ALA A 109 13.51 -4.47 -1.91
C ALA A 109 12.76 -4.48 -0.57
N ALA A 110 12.53 -3.29 0.03
CA ALA A 110 11.78 -3.14 1.26
C ALA A 110 10.33 -3.61 1.16
N ALA A 111 9.74 -3.54 -0.04
CA ALA A 111 8.36 -3.97 -0.30
C ALA A 111 8.13 -5.44 0.05
N ASN A 112 9.14 -6.30 -0.11
CA ASN A 112 9.02 -7.73 0.23
C ASN A 112 8.49 -7.94 1.66
N TRP A 113 9.03 -7.22 2.62
CA TRP A 113 8.64 -7.35 4.03
C TRP A 113 7.29 -6.69 4.33
N LEU A 114 7.08 -5.49 3.78
CA LEU A 114 5.88 -4.69 4.02
C LEU A 114 4.63 -5.30 3.34
N GLU A 115 4.77 -5.89 2.16
CA GLU A 115 3.69 -6.61 1.49
C GLU A 115 3.31 -7.88 2.24
N ARG A 116 4.30 -8.64 2.75
CA ARG A 116 4.06 -9.82 3.61
C ARG A 116 3.34 -9.42 4.90
N GLU A 117 3.76 -8.34 5.56
CA GLU A 117 3.09 -7.81 6.75
C GLU A 117 1.63 -7.42 6.44
N THR A 118 1.41 -6.69 5.35
CA THR A 118 0.07 -6.27 4.92
C THR A 118 -0.82 -7.48 4.61
N TRP A 119 -0.27 -8.51 3.96
CA TRP A 119 -1.00 -9.75 3.74
C TRP A 119 -1.27 -10.50 5.04
N ASP A 120 -0.28 -10.62 5.92
CA ASP A 120 -0.43 -11.35 7.19
C ASP A 120 -1.49 -10.70 8.08
N MET A 121 -1.51 -9.36 8.16
CA MET A 121 -2.39 -8.61 9.06
C MET A 121 -3.80 -8.41 8.51
N TYR A 122 -3.96 -8.22 7.20
CA TYR A 122 -5.24 -7.85 6.58
C TYR A 122 -5.75 -8.85 5.54
N GLY A 123 -4.91 -9.77 5.03
CA GLY A 123 -5.26 -10.68 3.94
C GLY A 123 -5.28 -10.04 2.57
N ILE A 124 -4.67 -8.89 2.41
CA ILE A 124 -4.50 -8.24 1.11
C ILE A 124 -3.37 -8.95 0.37
N SER A 125 -3.66 -9.57 -0.78
CA SER A 125 -2.66 -10.34 -1.54
C SER A 125 -1.90 -9.48 -2.55
N PHE A 126 -0.65 -9.89 -2.85
CA PHE A 126 0.21 -9.20 -3.81
C PHE A 126 0.61 -10.17 -4.92
N LYS A 127 0.04 -9.95 -6.10
CA LYS A 127 0.28 -10.79 -7.28
C LYS A 127 1.72 -10.60 -7.77
N GLY A 128 2.41 -11.71 -7.97
CA GLY A 128 3.81 -11.69 -8.41
C GLY A 128 4.83 -11.54 -7.28
N HIS A 129 4.38 -11.47 -6.01
CA HIS A 129 5.30 -11.49 -4.87
C HIS A 129 6.10 -12.80 -4.82
N PRO A 130 7.44 -12.76 -4.67
CA PRO A 130 8.30 -13.94 -4.79
C PRO A 130 8.10 -14.98 -3.67
N ASP A 131 7.68 -14.57 -2.47
CA ASP A 131 7.53 -15.45 -1.30
C ASP A 131 6.50 -14.88 -0.32
N LEU A 132 5.22 -14.87 -0.71
CA LEU A 132 4.12 -14.32 0.11
C LEU A 132 3.73 -15.32 1.19
N LYS A 133 4.29 -15.16 2.39
CA LYS A 133 4.03 -15.96 3.58
C LYS A 133 3.97 -15.09 4.84
N ARG A 134 3.44 -15.64 5.93
CA ARG A 134 3.37 -14.92 7.22
C ARG A 134 4.75 -14.43 7.68
N ILE A 135 4.76 -13.32 8.40
CA ILE A 135 5.97 -12.69 8.91
C ILE A 135 5.86 -12.35 10.39
N LEU A 136 4.70 -11.89 10.85
CA LEU A 136 4.45 -11.53 12.25
C LEU A 136 3.73 -12.65 12.98
N MET A 137 2.76 -13.28 12.34
CA MET A 137 2.05 -14.41 12.94
C MET A 137 2.77 -15.72 12.62
N TYR A 138 2.63 -16.70 13.52
CA TYR A 138 3.14 -18.05 13.32
C TYR A 138 2.38 -18.79 12.21
N GLU A 139 3.00 -19.77 11.57
CA GLU A 139 2.50 -20.39 10.33
C GLU A 139 1.07 -20.96 10.44
N PRO A 140 0.69 -21.73 11.51
CA PRO A 140 -0.67 -22.22 11.67
C PRO A 140 -1.68 -21.19 12.23
N PHE A 141 -1.32 -19.91 12.31
CA PHE A 141 -2.29 -18.89 12.73
C PHE A 141 -3.41 -18.75 11.71
N GLU A 142 -4.65 -18.73 12.18
CA GLU A 142 -5.83 -18.62 11.33
C GLU A 142 -6.42 -17.21 11.34
N GLY A 143 -6.61 -16.65 10.16
CA GLY A 143 -7.19 -15.32 9.93
C GLY A 143 -6.16 -14.20 9.89
N HIS A 144 -6.65 -12.96 9.98
CA HIS A 144 -5.89 -11.73 9.82
C HIS A 144 -6.20 -10.78 10.98
N PRO A 145 -5.29 -10.64 11.95
CA PRO A 145 -5.60 -10.08 13.26
C PRO A 145 -5.88 -8.57 13.28
N LEU A 146 -5.48 -7.82 12.27
CA LEU A 146 -5.76 -6.37 12.19
C LEU A 146 -7.07 -6.04 11.43
N ARG A 147 -7.76 -7.05 10.90
CA ARG A 147 -9.12 -6.83 10.41
C ARG A 147 -10.05 -6.49 11.57
N ARG A 148 -10.91 -5.50 11.39
CA ARG A 148 -11.85 -5.06 12.43
C ARG A 148 -12.93 -6.09 12.78
N ASP A 149 -13.20 -7.02 11.89
CA ASP A 149 -14.11 -8.17 12.12
C ASP A 149 -13.41 -9.38 12.74
N TYR A 150 -12.08 -9.33 12.96
CA TYR A 150 -11.37 -10.37 13.66
C TYR A 150 -11.75 -10.35 15.15
N PRO A 151 -12.28 -11.48 15.72
CA PRO A 151 -12.74 -11.49 17.10
C PRO A 151 -11.61 -11.33 18.11
N ILE A 152 -11.67 -10.31 18.96
CA ILE A 152 -10.65 -10.03 20.00
C ILE A 152 -10.52 -11.21 20.99
N ASN A 153 -11.60 -11.94 21.23
CA ASN A 153 -11.62 -13.08 22.15
C ASN A 153 -11.26 -14.41 21.49
N ARG A 154 -10.94 -14.43 20.18
CA ARG A 154 -10.53 -15.66 19.49
C ARG A 154 -9.14 -16.06 19.96
N ARG A 155 -9.10 -17.05 20.86
CA ARG A 155 -7.84 -17.62 21.31
C ARG A 155 -7.31 -18.60 20.27
N GLN A 156 -6.10 -18.37 19.80
CA GLN A 156 -5.35 -19.28 18.96
C GLN A 156 -4.58 -20.28 19.85
N PRO A 157 -4.26 -21.50 19.37
CA PRO A 157 -3.42 -22.43 20.10
C PRO A 157 -2.07 -21.79 20.47
N LEU A 158 -1.66 -21.91 21.71
CA LEU A 158 -0.33 -21.48 22.13
C LEU A 158 0.70 -22.47 21.55
N ILE A 159 1.60 -21.96 20.72
CA ILE A 159 2.76 -22.72 20.25
C ILE A 159 3.90 -22.38 21.19
N GLY A 160 4.10 -23.23 22.18
CA GLY A 160 5.23 -23.19 23.09
C GLY A 160 6.27 -24.27 22.75
N PRO A 161 7.47 -24.21 23.32
CA PRO A 161 8.39 -25.33 23.24
C PRO A 161 7.69 -26.58 23.78
N ASN A 162 7.68 -27.64 22.99
CA ASN A 162 7.30 -28.96 23.47
C ASN A 162 8.36 -29.40 24.49
N ASN A 163 8.10 -29.24 25.78
CA ASN A 163 8.90 -29.83 26.87
C ASN A 163 8.62 -31.33 26.97
#